data_99b5372285695f307dcee4ed3649b3cc
#
_entry.id   99b5372285695f307dcee4ed3649b3cc
#
_cell.length_a   1.000
_cell.length_b   1.000
_cell.length_c   1.000
_cell.angle_alpha   90.00
_cell.angle_beta   90.00
_cell.angle_gamma   90.00
#
_symmetry.space_group_name_H-M   'P 1'
#
loop_
_entity.id
_entity.type
_entity.pdbx_description
1 polymer ?
#
loop_
_entity_poly.entity_id
_entity_poly.type
_entity_poly.pdbx_seq_one_letter_code
_entity_poly.pdbx_strand_id
1 'polypeptide(L)'
;VLVNNAGVVDKKARVQDMTAERLTRMFTVNTISTFLCCREAVKRMSTELGKNGGSIINVSSAAARLGSANQYVDYAASKGAMDVLTIGLAQEVAAAGIRVNAVRPGLIDTEIHASGGLPNRVNDLAATVPMGRGGSATEVAEVILWLASDQASYTTMSFIDVSGGR
;
A
#
# COMPACT_ATOMS: atom_id res chain seq x y z
N VAL A 1 -12.25 -9.53 6.47
CA VAL A 1 -10.96 -8.96 6.11
C VAL A 1 -11.04 -8.36 4.72
N LEU A 2 -10.46 -7.16 4.52
CA LEU A 2 -10.19 -6.56 3.23
C LEU A 2 -8.68 -6.30 3.09
N VAL A 3 -8.09 -6.74 1.97
CA VAL A 3 -6.71 -6.39 1.60
C VAL A 3 -6.74 -5.58 0.30
N ASN A 4 -6.39 -4.31 0.38
CA ASN A 4 -6.28 -3.42 -0.77
C ASN A 4 -4.87 -3.53 -1.35
N ASN A 5 -4.65 -4.54 -2.20
CA ASN A 5 -3.36 -4.82 -2.83
C ASN A 5 -3.28 -4.30 -4.27
N ALA A 6 -4.40 -4.14 -4.97
CA ALA A 6 -4.39 -3.70 -6.36
C ALA A 6 -3.63 -2.38 -6.54
N GLY A 7 -2.72 -2.34 -7.50
CA GLY A 7 -1.94 -1.16 -7.78
C GLY A 7 -1.15 -1.26 -9.08
N VAL A 8 -0.85 -0.12 -9.65
CA VAL A 8 -0.07 0.00 -10.88
C VAL A 8 1.07 0.98 -10.69
N VAL A 9 2.15 0.77 -11.43
CA VAL A 9 3.22 1.74 -11.67
C VAL A 9 3.29 1.97 -13.19
N ASP A 10 3.87 3.08 -13.60
CA ASP A 10 4.09 3.37 -15.03
C ASP A 10 5.59 3.50 -15.31
N LYS A 11 5.97 3.75 -16.56
CA LYS A 11 7.36 3.98 -16.96
C LYS A 11 7.93 5.19 -16.22
N LYS A 12 9.25 5.20 -16.00
CA LYS A 12 9.94 6.36 -15.41
C LYS A 12 9.61 7.64 -16.18
N ALA A 13 9.25 8.69 -15.47
CA ALA A 13 9.03 10.01 -16.02
C ALA A 13 9.34 11.09 -14.97
N ARG A 14 9.71 12.26 -15.43
CA ARG A 14 9.74 13.47 -14.59
C ARG A 14 8.34 14.08 -14.54
N VAL A 15 8.05 14.86 -13.50
CA VAL A 15 6.72 15.47 -13.33
C VAL A 15 6.29 16.30 -14.55
N GLN A 16 7.22 17.03 -15.15
CA GLN A 16 6.96 17.83 -16.35
C GLN A 16 6.53 17.03 -17.59
N ASP A 17 6.82 15.72 -17.61
CA ASP A 17 6.55 14.83 -18.74
C ASP A 17 5.33 13.91 -18.46
N MET A 18 4.68 14.08 -17.30
CA MET A 18 3.51 13.28 -16.92
C MET A 18 2.22 13.86 -17.53
N THR A 19 1.48 13.05 -18.26
CA THR A 19 0.20 13.48 -18.84
C THR A 19 -0.96 13.38 -17.83
N ALA A 20 -2.03 14.12 -18.07
CA ALA A 20 -3.25 14.07 -17.25
C ALA A 20 -3.85 12.66 -17.22
N GLU A 21 -3.85 11.95 -18.36
CA GLU A 21 -4.35 10.58 -18.48
C GLU A 21 -3.57 9.61 -17.60
N ARG A 22 -2.23 9.73 -17.59
CA ARG A 22 -1.35 8.94 -16.71
C ARG A 22 -1.69 9.18 -15.24
N LEU A 23 -1.80 10.44 -14.83
CA LEU A 23 -2.14 10.83 -13.46
C LEU A 23 -3.53 10.30 -13.08
N THR A 24 -4.53 10.50 -13.93
CA THR A 24 -5.88 10.01 -13.71
C THR A 24 -5.90 8.49 -13.53
N ARG A 25 -5.23 7.73 -14.41
CA ARG A 25 -5.14 6.27 -14.29
C ARG A 25 -4.46 5.85 -12.99
N MET A 26 -3.33 6.49 -12.64
CA MET A 26 -2.56 6.20 -11.44
C MET A 26 -3.42 6.35 -10.18
N PHE A 27 -4.07 7.50 -10.03
CA PHE A 27 -4.92 7.76 -8.85
C PHE A 27 -6.21 6.97 -8.86
N THR A 28 -6.81 6.72 -10.03
CA THR A 28 -8.01 5.87 -10.12
C THR A 28 -7.72 4.47 -9.62
N VAL A 29 -6.63 3.85 -10.09
CA VAL A 29 -6.31 2.46 -9.71
C VAL A 29 -5.73 2.37 -8.31
N ASN A 30 -4.79 3.25 -7.92
CA ASN A 30 -4.09 3.08 -6.64
C ASN A 30 -4.84 3.70 -5.45
N THR A 31 -5.65 4.73 -5.67
CA THR A 31 -6.25 5.52 -4.59
C THR A 31 -7.77 5.42 -4.58
N ILE A 32 -8.44 5.80 -5.68
CA ILE A 32 -9.91 5.84 -5.72
C ILE A 32 -10.50 4.45 -5.52
N SER A 33 -9.91 3.41 -6.13
CA SER A 33 -10.36 2.03 -5.94
C SER A 33 -10.29 1.61 -4.46
N THR A 34 -9.21 2.01 -3.76
CA THR A 34 -9.03 1.73 -2.33
C THR A 34 -10.14 2.39 -1.50
N PHE A 35 -10.47 3.66 -1.77
CA PHE A 35 -11.60 4.33 -1.12
C PHE A 35 -12.91 3.59 -1.33
N LEU A 36 -13.21 3.18 -2.56
CA LEU A 36 -14.44 2.47 -2.89
C LEU A 36 -14.53 1.11 -2.18
N CYS A 37 -13.43 0.35 -2.16
CA CYS A 37 -13.37 -0.93 -1.45
C CYS A 37 -13.51 -0.73 0.07
N CYS A 38 -12.83 0.25 0.66
CA CYS A 38 -12.96 0.59 2.08
C CYS A 38 -14.40 0.98 2.44
N ARG A 39 -15.05 1.83 1.64
CA ARG A 39 -16.46 2.22 1.81
C ARG A 39 -17.36 0.99 1.92
N GLU A 40 -17.22 0.04 1.01
CA GLU A 40 -18.03 -1.17 0.98
C GLU A 40 -17.67 -2.14 2.12
N ALA A 41 -16.39 -2.19 2.52
CA ALA A 41 -15.96 -3.00 3.65
C ALA A 41 -16.54 -2.49 4.97
N VAL A 42 -16.50 -1.18 5.22
CA VAL A 42 -17.09 -0.57 6.44
C VAL A 42 -18.56 -0.95 6.57
N LYS A 43 -19.35 -0.85 5.49
CA LYS A 43 -20.77 -1.24 5.51
C LYS A 43 -20.99 -2.71 5.86
N ARG A 44 -20.01 -3.59 5.56
CA ARG A 44 -20.10 -5.03 5.79
C ARG A 44 -19.45 -5.50 7.09
N MET A 45 -18.68 -4.63 7.75
CA MET A 45 -17.91 -4.99 8.95
C MET A 45 -18.38 -4.25 10.22
N SER A 46 -18.91 -3.03 10.10
CA SER A 46 -19.22 -2.16 11.25
C SER A 46 -20.17 -2.80 12.25
N THR A 47 -19.76 -2.85 13.52
CA THR A 47 -20.61 -3.29 14.64
C THR A 47 -21.80 -2.36 14.86
N GLU A 48 -21.69 -1.09 14.51
CA GLU A 48 -22.79 -0.13 14.53
C GLU A 48 -23.91 -0.49 13.55
N LEU A 49 -23.58 -1.27 12.52
CA LEU A 49 -24.52 -1.81 11.53
C LEU A 49 -24.88 -3.29 11.82
N GLY A 50 -24.65 -3.76 13.06
CA GLY A 50 -24.96 -5.12 13.48
C GLY A 50 -24.05 -6.20 12.87
N LYS A 51 -22.79 -5.85 12.49
CA LYS A 51 -21.78 -6.78 11.98
C LYS A 51 -20.73 -7.10 13.06
N ASN A 52 -19.75 -7.89 12.74
CA ASN A 52 -18.80 -8.50 13.69
C ASN A 52 -17.46 -7.76 13.81
N GLY A 53 -17.33 -6.58 13.23
CA GLY A 53 -16.03 -5.91 13.10
C GLY A 53 -15.18 -6.51 11.98
N GLY A 54 -13.89 -6.14 11.94
CA GLY A 54 -12.99 -6.69 10.93
C GLY A 54 -11.63 -5.99 10.85
N SER A 55 -10.87 -6.37 9.81
CA SER A 55 -9.55 -5.79 9.54
C SER A 55 -9.43 -5.36 8.08
N ILE A 56 -8.94 -4.15 7.86
CA ILE A 56 -8.61 -3.58 6.55
C ILE A 56 -7.10 -3.36 6.51
N ILE A 57 -6.42 -3.90 5.49
CA ILE A 57 -4.99 -3.75 5.28
C ILE A 57 -4.75 -3.10 3.92
N ASN A 58 -4.12 -1.94 3.92
CA ASN A 58 -3.77 -1.20 2.72
C ASN A 58 -2.32 -1.48 2.35
N VAL A 59 -2.07 -2.00 1.14
CA VAL A 59 -0.71 -2.21 0.63
C VAL A 59 -0.23 -0.90 -0.01
N SER A 60 0.41 -0.09 0.82
CA SER A 60 1.06 1.16 0.43
C SER A 60 2.42 0.90 -0.24
N SER A 61 3.43 1.68 0.04
CA SER A 61 4.81 1.51 -0.45
C SER A 61 5.80 2.35 0.36
N ALA A 62 7.04 1.92 0.48
CA ALA A 62 8.13 2.76 0.93
C ALA A 62 8.26 4.05 0.07
N ALA A 63 7.82 4.01 -1.19
CA ALA A 63 7.78 5.16 -2.08
C ALA A 63 6.98 6.34 -1.51
N ALA A 64 5.93 6.09 -0.71
CA ALA A 64 5.14 7.13 -0.04
C ALA A 64 6.00 8.05 0.84
N ARG A 65 7.07 7.51 1.45
CA ARG A 65 8.04 8.28 2.26
C ARG A 65 9.22 8.80 1.43
N LEU A 66 9.65 8.03 0.43
CA LEU A 66 10.86 8.31 -0.35
C LEU A 66 10.60 9.30 -1.50
N GLY A 67 9.34 9.51 -1.91
CA GLY A 67 8.94 10.45 -2.95
C GLY A 67 9.28 10.03 -4.38
N SER A 68 10.17 9.05 -4.60
CA SER A 68 10.56 8.50 -5.92
C SER A 68 10.96 9.55 -6.97
N ALA A 69 11.75 10.55 -6.58
CA ALA A 69 12.21 11.65 -7.43
C ALA A 69 12.81 11.14 -8.75
N ASN A 70 12.50 11.82 -9.86
CA ASN A 70 12.91 11.50 -11.22
C ASN A 70 12.50 10.10 -11.73
N GLN A 71 11.56 9.43 -11.07
CA GLN A 71 11.09 8.10 -11.44
C GLN A 71 9.55 8.03 -11.48
N TYR A 72 8.90 8.06 -10.30
CA TYR A 72 7.48 7.74 -10.13
C TYR A 72 6.85 8.62 -9.05
N VAL A 73 6.98 9.94 -9.14
CA VAL A 73 6.42 10.88 -8.15
C VAL A 73 4.89 10.73 -8.05
N ASP A 74 4.22 10.45 -9.17
CA ASP A 74 2.79 10.16 -9.25
C ASP A 74 2.40 8.88 -8.47
N TYR A 75 3.18 7.80 -8.62
CA TYR A 75 3.00 6.57 -7.83
C TYR A 75 3.23 6.84 -6.34
N ALA A 76 4.32 7.51 -5.99
CA ALA A 76 4.62 7.86 -4.60
C ALA A 76 3.49 8.70 -3.98
N ALA A 77 2.98 9.69 -4.70
CA ALA A 77 1.85 10.51 -4.27
C ALA A 77 0.57 9.68 -4.09
N SER A 78 0.27 8.75 -5.01
CA SER A 78 -0.89 7.86 -4.89
C SER A 78 -0.80 6.94 -3.66
N LYS A 79 0.40 6.47 -3.32
CA LYS A 79 0.64 5.66 -2.12
C LYS A 79 0.65 6.51 -0.84
N GLY A 80 1.10 7.75 -0.90
CA GLY A 80 0.94 8.74 0.18
C GLY A 80 -0.52 9.03 0.49
N ALA A 81 -1.37 9.11 -0.54
CA ALA A 81 -2.81 9.24 -0.35
C ALA A 81 -3.44 8.03 0.36
N MET A 82 -2.95 6.79 0.08
CA MET A 82 -3.36 5.60 0.84
C MET A 82 -2.93 5.66 2.31
N ASP A 83 -1.76 6.21 2.59
CA ASP A 83 -1.29 6.39 3.97
C ASP A 83 -2.21 7.34 4.75
N VAL A 84 -2.57 8.47 4.15
CA VAL A 84 -3.51 9.43 4.78
C VAL A 84 -4.91 8.81 4.93
N LEU A 85 -5.41 8.08 3.92
CA LEU A 85 -6.66 7.33 4.04
C LEU A 85 -6.61 6.32 5.20
N THR A 86 -5.50 5.60 5.38
CA THR A 86 -5.33 4.64 6.48
C THR A 86 -5.47 5.33 7.83
N ILE A 87 -4.86 6.50 8.02
CA ILE A 87 -4.94 7.28 9.26
C ILE A 87 -6.38 7.72 9.53
N GLY A 88 -7.01 8.41 8.56
CA GLY A 88 -8.35 8.96 8.73
C GLY A 88 -9.39 7.85 8.96
N LEU A 89 -9.38 6.82 8.11
CA LEU A 89 -10.34 5.73 8.23
C LEU A 89 -10.17 4.94 9.54
N ALA A 90 -8.93 4.71 10.00
CA ALA A 90 -8.70 4.03 11.26
C ALA A 90 -9.35 4.76 12.44
N GLN A 91 -9.26 6.09 12.45
CA GLN A 91 -9.90 6.92 13.48
C GLN A 91 -11.43 6.88 13.39
N GLU A 92 -11.99 6.93 12.18
CA GLU A 92 -13.45 6.91 11.97
C GLU A 92 -14.09 5.60 12.41
N VAL A 93 -13.43 4.44 12.19
CA VAL A 93 -14.08 3.13 12.34
C VAL A 93 -13.58 2.29 13.52
N ALA A 94 -12.67 2.82 14.34
CA ALA A 94 -12.13 2.08 15.48
C ALA A 94 -13.24 1.68 16.47
N ALA A 95 -14.14 2.59 16.81
CA ALA A 95 -15.29 2.34 17.70
C ALA A 95 -16.29 1.36 17.07
N ALA A 96 -16.34 1.27 15.74
CA ALA A 96 -17.15 0.31 14.99
C ALA A 96 -16.52 -1.10 14.89
N GLY A 97 -15.46 -1.38 15.66
CA GLY A 97 -14.80 -2.68 15.71
C GLY A 97 -13.95 -3.00 14.47
N ILE A 98 -13.54 -2.01 13.70
CA ILE A 98 -12.74 -2.21 12.48
C ILE A 98 -11.34 -1.66 12.69
N ARG A 99 -10.32 -2.50 12.49
CA ARG A 99 -8.92 -2.10 12.50
C ARG A 99 -8.48 -1.77 11.07
N VAL A 100 -7.73 -0.68 10.89
CA VAL A 100 -7.20 -0.27 9.59
C VAL A 100 -5.71 -0.02 9.71
N ASN A 101 -4.91 -0.76 8.95
CA ASN A 101 -3.46 -0.67 8.96
C ASN A 101 -2.91 -0.61 7.54
N ALA A 102 -1.65 -0.24 7.40
CA ALA A 102 -0.94 -0.31 6.13
C ALA A 102 0.36 -1.10 6.23
N VAL A 103 0.72 -1.76 5.13
CA VAL A 103 2.05 -2.32 4.91
C VAL A 103 2.74 -1.47 3.86
N ARG A 104 4.02 -1.15 4.07
CA ARG A 104 4.85 -0.40 3.11
C ARG A 104 5.97 -1.30 2.58
N PRO A 105 5.73 -2.07 1.51
CA PRO A 105 6.77 -2.85 0.87
C PRO A 105 7.87 -1.94 0.31
N GLY A 106 9.10 -2.40 0.41
CA GLY A 106 10.26 -1.78 -0.23
C GLY A 106 10.49 -2.33 -1.63
N LEU A 107 11.72 -2.80 -1.89
CA LEU A 107 12.11 -3.45 -3.14
C LEU A 107 11.75 -4.94 -3.08
N ILE A 108 10.60 -5.31 -3.64
CA ILE A 108 10.06 -6.67 -3.58
C ILE A 108 10.09 -7.30 -4.97
N ASP A 109 10.51 -8.55 -5.05
CA ASP A 109 10.56 -9.32 -6.29
C ASP A 109 9.13 -9.71 -6.73
N THR A 110 8.61 -8.95 -7.69
CA THR A 110 7.27 -9.08 -8.25
C THR A 110 7.21 -8.54 -9.67
N GLU A 111 6.17 -8.88 -10.40
CA GLU A 111 5.95 -8.45 -11.80
C GLU A 111 5.71 -6.93 -11.95
N ILE A 112 5.45 -6.19 -10.86
CA ILE A 112 5.20 -4.75 -10.92
C ILE A 112 6.37 -3.97 -11.53
N HIS A 113 7.59 -4.46 -11.35
CA HIS A 113 8.78 -3.82 -11.91
C HIS A 113 8.86 -4.00 -13.43
N ALA A 114 8.51 -5.18 -13.93
CA ALA A 114 8.45 -5.46 -15.36
C ALA A 114 7.37 -4.62 -16.04
N SER A 115 6.19 -4.47 -15.43
CA SER A 115 5.11 -3.62 -15.94
C SER A 115 5.49 -2.13 -16.01
N GLY A 116 6.38 -1.68 -15.12
CA GLY A 116 7.00 -0.34 -15.12
C GLY A 116 8.21 -0.21 -16.08
N GLY A 117 8.51 -1.24 -16.89
CA GLY A 117 9.61 -1.25 -17.84
C GLY A 117 10.99 -1.55 -17.24
N LEU A 118 11.07 -2.09 -16.04
CA LEU A 118 12.32 -2.37 -15.32
C LEU A 118 12.35 -3.81 -14.76
N PRO A 119 12.39 -4.85 -15.61
CA PRO A 119 12.31 -6.24 -15.15
C PRO A 119 13.43 -6.65 -14.18
N ASN A 120 14.63 -6.08 -14.33
CA ASN A 120 15.80 -6.41 -13.50
C ASN A 120 15.98 -5.51 -12.28
N ARG A 121 14.99 -4.62 -11.97
CA ARG A 121 15.10 -3.59 -10.93
C ARG A 121 15.53 -4.12 -9.57
N VAL A 122 15.09 -5.31 -9.19
CA VAL A 122 15.43 -5.91 -7.91
C VAL A 122 16.92 -6.21 -7.82
N ASN A 123 17.47 -6.85 -8.84
CA ASN A 123 18.90 -7.17 -8.91
C ASN A 123 19.75 -5.90 -8.98
N ASP A 124 19.36 -4.93 -9.80
CA ASP A 124 20.09 -3.67 -10.00
C ASP A 124 20.20 -2.82 -8.73
N LEU A 125 19.20 -2.92 -7.84
CA LEU A 125 19.10 -2.10 -6.64
C LEU A 125 19.33 -2.87 -5.33
N ALA A 126 19.54 -4.17 -5.36
CA ALA A 126 19.72 -5.01 -4.18
C ALA A 126 20.79 -4.46 -3.21
N ALA A 127 21.91 -4.00 -3.75
CA ALA A 127 23.03 -3.43 -2.97
C ALA A 127 22.67 -2.10 -2.28
N THR A 128 21.59 -1.44 -2.67
CA THR A 128 21.11 -0.19 -2.03
C THR A 128 20.17 -0.45 -0.84
N VAL A 129 19.77 -1.71 -0.65
CA VAL A 129 18.94 -2.13 0.49
C VAL A 129 19.87 -2.51 1.64
N PRO A 130 19.69 -2.02 2.87
CA PRO A 130 20.54 -2.38 4.01
C PRO A 130 20.70 -3.89 4.24
N MET A 131 19.63 -4.69 4.01
CA MET A 131 19.72 -6.16 4.07
C MET A 131 20.42 -6.79 2.87
N GLY A 132 20.91 -6.03 1.89
CA GLY A 132 21.69 -6.50 0.73
C GLY A 132 20.90 -7.28 -0.32
N ARG A 133 19.57 -7.33 -0.23
CA ARG A 133 18.70 -8.07 -1.15
C ARG A 133 17.33 -7.44 -1.31
N GLY A 134 16.62 -7.81 -2.35
CA GLY A 134 15.17 -7.60 -2.41
C GLY A 134 14.43 -8.53 -1.47
N GLY A 135 13.22 -8.14 -1.10
CA GLY A 135 12.28 -8.99 -0.37
C GLY A 135 11.44 -9.84 -1.33
N SER A 136 10.79 -10.88 -0.81
CA SER A 136 9.82 -11.70 -1.52
C SER A 136 8.38 -11.24 -1.26
N ALA A 137 7.47 -11.58 -2.17
CA ALA A 137 6.04 -11.37 -1.97
C ALA A 137 5.52 -12.08 -0.70
N THR A 138 6.07 -13.24 -0.37
CA THR A 138 5.72 -14.00 0.84
C THR A 138 6.07 -13.24 2.11
N GLU A 139 7.25 -12.58 2.18
CA GLU A 139 7.63 -11.77 3.36
C GLU A 139 6.64 -10.63 3.62
N VAL A 140 6.06 -10.05 2.57
CA VAL A 140 5.00 -9.05 2.70
C VAL A 140 3.67 -9.69 3.12
N ALA A 141 3.33 -10.84 2.54
CA ALA A 141 2.08 -11.55 2.83
C ALA A 141 1.99 -12.00 4.30
N GLU A 142 3.09 -12.45 4.91
CA GLU A 142 3.13 -12.85 6.32
C GLU A 142 2.75 -11.68 7.25
N VAL A 143 3.23 -10.48 6.96
CA VAL A 143 2.85 -9.28 7.73
C VAL A 143 1.37 -8.94 7.54
N ILE A 144 0.86 -9.08 6.32
CA ILE A 144 -0.58 -8.87 6.03
C ILE A 144 -1.43 -9.89 6.80
N LEU A 145 -1.04 -11.17 6.82
CA LEU A 145 -1.73 -12.22 7.55
C LEU A 145 -1.76 -11.94 9.05
N TRP A 146 -0.62 -11.51 9.64
CA TRP A 146 -0.58 -11.12 11.04
C TRP A 146 -1.54 -9.95 11.32
N LEU A 147 -1.52 -8.88 10.52
CA LEU A 147 -2.42 -7.73 10.68
C LEU A 147 -3.91 -8.11 10.50
N ALA A 148 -4.20 -9.13 9.70
CA ALA A 148 -5.55 -9.64 9.49
C ALA A 148 -6.06 -10.48 10.66
N SER A 149 -5.16 -11.05 11.46
CA SER A 149 -5.47 -11.98 12.55
C SER A 149 -5.81 -11.28 13.88
N ASP A 150 -6.32 -12.06 14.84
CA ASP A 150 -6.61 -11.58 16.20
C ASP A 150 -5.33 -11.31 17.01
N GLN A 151 -4.17 -11.80 16.56
CA GLN A 151 -2.87 -11.46 17.18
C GLN A 151 -2.55 -9.97 17.07
N ALA A 152 -3.13 -9.27 16.09
CA ALA A 152 -3.04 -7.83 15.92
C ALA A 152 -4.27 -7.07 16.48
N SER A 153 -5.00 -7.65 17.46
CA SER A 153 -6.27 -7.11 17.96
C SER A 153 -6.18 -5.69 18.54
N TYR A 154 -5.02 -5.27 19.02
CA TYR A 154 -4.79 -3.91 19.53
C TYR A 154 -3.95 -3.04 18.58
N THR A 155 -3.89 -3.43 17.30
CA THR A 155 -3.10 -2.74 16.25
C THR A 155 -4.04 -2.12 15.21
N THR A 156 -4.16 -0.79 15.23
CA THR A 156 -4.87 0.00 14.22
C THR A 156 -4.07 1.27 13.93
N MET A 157 -4.27 1.92 12.78
CA MET A 157 -3.57 3.12 12.33
C MET A 157 -2.03 2.94 12.25
N SER A 158 -1.57 1.69 12.13
CA SER A 158 -0.15 1.36 12.11
C SER A 158 0.36 1.15 10.68
N PHE A 159 1.64 1.49 10.50
CA PHE A 159 2.37 1.33 9.24
C PHE A 159 3.55 0.40 9.46
N ILE A 160 3.56 -0.74 8.79
CA ILE A 160 4.65 -1.71 8.89
C ILE A 160 5.49 -1.67 7.62
N ASP A 161 6.72 -1.24 7.76
CA ASP A 161 7.68 -1.24 6.67
C ASP A 161 8.27 -2.65 6.48
N VAL A 162 8.02 -3.25 5.30
CA VAL A 162 8.63 -4.52 4.87
C VAL A 162 9.60 -4.19 3.75
N SER A 163 10.73 -3.59 4.11
CA SER A 163 11.58 -2.89 3.15
C SER A 163 13.07 -3.25 3.22
N GLY A 164 13.46 -4.16 4.11
CA GLY A 164 14.88 -4.49 4.33
C GLY A 164 15.70 -3.32 4.89
N GLY A 165 15.05 -2.35 5.54
CA GLY A 165 15.69 -1.16 6.13
C GLY A 165 15.71 0.07 5.22
N ARG A 166 15.08 0.01 4.04
CA ARG A 166 15.02 1.12 3.08
C ARG A 166 13.89 2.10 3.40
#